data_bebc91f973b5e916e8abc46389b1ad7f
#
_entry.id   bebc91f973b5e916e8abc46389b1ad7f
#
_cell.length_a   1.000
_cell.length_b   1.000
_cell.length_c   1.000
_cell.angle_alpha   90.00
_cell.angle_beta   90.00
_cell.angle_gamma   90.00
#
_symmetry.space_group_name_H-M   'P 1'
#
loop_
_entity.id
_entity.type
_entity.pdbx_description
1 polymer ?
#
loop_
_entity_poly.entity_id
_entity_poly.type
_entity_poly.pdbx_seq_one_letter_code
_entity_poly.pdbx_strand_id
1 'polypeptide(L)'
;ARRPVIVFDQDHLTEFRPARLELALAHDALGQPFLLLSGYEPDFAWNAFTDAVVSFAEGFQVSAVTWVHSIAMPVPHTRPLGTTVSGNRRDLIAAHSVWRPRTQVPATAGHLLEYRLIQHDARVAGFVLLVPHYLADTEYPDTVVAAADKLMIATGLVLRMDEVQERREEYLTRVEEQVHGSEELMQMVHTLE
;
A
#
# COMPACT_ATOMS: atom_id res chain seq x y z
N ALA A 1 12.05 13.52 -7.32
CA ALA A 1 11.86 13.29 -8.77
C ALA A 1 12.14 11.83 -9.07
N ARG A 2 11.15 11.14 -9.58
CA ARG A 2 11.24 9.70 -9.89
C ARG A 2 11.83 9.54 -11.25
N ARG A 3 13.15 9.55 -11.26
CA ARG A 3 13.92 9.41 -12.49
C ARG A 3 14.04 7.94 -12.86
N PRO A 4 14.09 7.63 -14.15
CA PRO A 4 14.55 6.33 -14.62
C PRO A 4 15.90 5.98 -14.00
N VAL A 5 16.13 4.70 -13.74
CA VAL A 5 17.40 4.19 -13.25
C VAL A 5 18.24 3.76 -14.44
N ILE A 6 19.53 4.11 -14.42
CA ILE A 6 20.48 3.61 -15.37
C ILE A 6 21.56 2.82 -14.62
N VAL A 7 21.94 1.69 -15.15
CA VAL A 7 22.95 0.82 -14.56
C VAL A 7 24.26 0.99 -15.33
N PHE A 8 25.33 1.30 -14.61
CA PHE A 8 26.69 1.31 -15.11
C PHE A 8 27.35 -0.02 -14.73
N ASP A 9 28.03 -0.62 -15.68
CA ASP A 9 29.01 -1.65 -15.44
C ASP A 9 30.38 -1.13 -15.87
N GLN A 10 31.22 -0.84 -14.89
CA GLN A 10 32.54 -0.18 -15.08
C GLN A 10 32.43 1.15 -15.85
N ASP A 11 32.60 1.11 -17.17
CA ASP A 11 32.71 2.27 -18.07
C ASP A 11 31.57 2.40 -19.08
N HIS A 12 30.57 1.50 -19.06
CA HIS A 12 29.45 1.51 -20.00
C HIS A 12 28.10 1.29 -19.36
N LEU A 13 27.06 1.74 -20.07
CA LEU A 13 25.68 1.60 -19.66
C LEU A 13 25.14 0.24 -20.08
N THR A 14 24.66 -0.56 -19.12
CA THR A 14 24.18 -1.92 -19.37
C THR A 14 22.67 -2.04 -19.33
N GLU A 15 21.98 -1.20 -18.57
CA GLU A 15 20.53 -1.30 -18.43
C GLU A 15 19.90 0.08 -18.21
N PHE A 16 18.75 0.30 -18.83
CA PHE A 16 17.87 1.44 -18.58
C PHE A 16 16.52 0.95 -18.07
N ARG A 17 16.16 1.33 -16.82
CA ARG A 17 14.88 1.01 -16.19
C ARG A 17 14.01 2.26 -16.17
N PRO A 18 13.03 2.38 -17.08
CA PRO A 18 12.12 3.52 -17.09
C PRO A 18 11.24 3.51 -15.84
N ALA A 19 10.91 4.69 -15.35
CA ALA A 19 9.84 4.82 -14.38
C ALA A 19 8.51 4.43 -15.05
N ARG A 20 7.71 3.60 -14.39
CA ARG A 20 6.44 3.11 -14.92
C ARG A 20 5.28 3.59 -14.07
N LEU A 21 4.18 3.91 -14.74
CA LEU A 21 2.87 4.13 -14.15
C LEU A 21 1.89 3.48 -15.13
N GLU A 22 1.29 2.39 -14.73
CA GLU A 22 0.55 1.49 -15.62
C GLU A 22 -0.81 1.15 -15.06
N LEU A 23 -1.81 1.08 -15.93
CA LEU A 23 -3.10 0.47 -15.65
C LEU A 23 -3.15 -0.86 -16.42
N ALA A 24 -3.17 -1.96 -15.71
CA ALA A 24 -3.15 -3.30 -16.28
C ALA A 24 -4.43 -4.07 -15.97
N LEU A 25 -4.88 -4.90 -16.92
CA LEU A 25 -5.87 -5.93 -16.65
C LEU A 25 -5.16 -7.15 -16.06
N ALA A 26 -5.55 -7.54 -14.86
CA ALA A 26 -5.03 -8.69 -14.15
C ALA A 26 -6.17 -9.65 -13.79
N HIS A 27 -5.82 -10.84 -13.36
CA HIS A 27 -6.77 -11.86 -12.91
C HIS A 27 -6.31 -12.42 -11.55
N ASP A 28 -7.25 -12.65 -10.68
CA ASP A 28 -6.99 -13.28 -9.39
C ASP A 28 -6.75 -14.81 -9.51
N ALA A 29 -6.58 -15.51 -8.40
CA ALA A 29 -6.33 -16.96 -8.39
C ALA A 29 -7.51 -17.80 -8.93
N LEU A 30 -8.71 -17.23 -8.99
CA LEU A 30 -9.91 -17.86 -9.53
C LEU A 30 -10.24 -17.40 -10.96
N GLY A 31 -9.40 -16.56 -11.57
CA GLY A 31 -9.61 -16.03 -12.92
C GLY A 31 -10.55 -14.82 -12.96
N GLN A 32 -10.91 -14.21 -11.82
CA GLN A 32 -11.72 -13.01 -11.80
C GLN A 32 -10.89 -11.81 -12.28
N PRO A 33 -11.35 -11.04 -13.30
CA PRO A 33 -10.62 -9.90 -13.81
C PRO A 33 -10.70 -8.71 -12.87
N PHE A 34 -9.61 -7.96 -12.77
CA PHE A 34 -9.55 -6.67 -12.11
C PHE A 34 -8.56 -5.73 -12.78
N LEU A 35 -8.72 -4.43 -12.59
CA LEU A 35 -7.76 -3.42 -13.03
C LEU A 35 -6.78 -3.11 -11.92
N LEU A 36 -5.49 -3.17 -12.23
CA LEU A 36 -4.41 -2.82 -11.32
C LEU A 36 -3.72 -1.54 -11.81
N LEU A 37 -3.88 -0.46 -11.06
CA LEU A 37 -3.10 0.76 -11.23
C LEU A 37 -1.85 0.65 -10.36
N SER A 38 -0.67 0.62 -10.96
CA SER A 38 0.59 0.49 -10.23
C SER A 38 1.67 1.37 -10.83
N GLY A 39 2.63 1.75 -9.99
CA GLY A 39 3.78 2.53 -10.40
C GLY A 39 4.12 3.66 -9.45
N TYR A 40 4.82 4.66 -9.98
CA TYR A 40 5.21 5.82 -9.21
C TYR A 40 4.10 6.85 -9.08
N GLU A 41 4.13 7.63 -8.03
CA GLU A 41 3.27 8.80 -7.91
C GLU A 41 3.74 9.91 -8.89
N PRO A 42 2.85 10.48 -9.72
CA PRO A 42 3.23 11.59 -10.59
C PRO A 42 3.68 12.82 -9.78
N ASP A 43 4.77 13.45 -10.19
CA ASP A 43 5.25 14.69 -9.57
C ASP A 43 4.38 15.91 -9.96
N PHE A 44 3.72 15.85 -11.14
CA PHE A 44 2.96 16.95 -11.72
C PHE A 44 1.63 16.47 -12.34
N ALA A 45 0.79 17.44 -12.70
CA ALA A 45 -0.46 17.22 -13.45
C ALA A 45 -1.42 16.24 -12.76
N TRP A 46 -1.55 16.29 -11.44
CA TRP A 46 -2.41 15.39 -10.66
C TRP A 46 -3.87 15.43 -11.11
N ASN A 47 -4.39 16.62 -11.51
CA ASN A 47 -5.76 16.70 -12.04
C ASN A 47 -5.90 15.88 -13.33
N ALA A 48 -5.01 16.04 -14.29
CA ALA A 48 -5.05 15.26 -15.54
C ALA A 48 -4.88 13.76 -15.30
N PHE A 49 -4.01 13.37 -14.37
CA PHE A 49 -3.85 11.98 -13.94
C PHE A 49 -5.14 11.42 -13.35
N THR A 50 -5.74 12.13 -12.38
CA THR A 50 -6.96 11.65 -11.72
C THR A 50 -8.15 11.63 -12.67
N ASP A 51 -8.30 12.63 -13.56
CA ASP A 51 -9.35 12.67 -14.56
C ASP A 51 -9.25 11.49 -15.54
N ALA A 52 -8.02 11.13 -15.95
CA ALA A 52 -7.80 9.95 -16.79
C ALA A 52 -8.19 8.66 -16.07
N VAL A 53 -7.79 8.47 -14.81
CA VAL A 53 -8.12 7.26 -14.03
C VAL A 53 -9.63 7.16 -13.77
N VAL A 54 -10.30 8.27 -13.45
CA VAL A 54 -11.76 8.31 -13.29
C VAL A 54 -12.44 7.91 -14.61
N SER A 55 -12.01 8.46 -15.75
CA SER A 55 -12.55 8.10 -17.06
C SER A 55 -12.36 6.61 -17.39
N PHE A 56 -11.24 6.01 -17.03
CA PHE A 56 -11.04 4.57 -17.15
C PHE A 56 -11.99 3.78 -16.24
N ALA A 57 -12.12 4.20 -14.98
CA ALA A 57 -13.02 3.52 -14.03
C ALA A 57 -14.49 3.53 -14.53
N GLU A 58 -14.95 4.64 -15.08
CA GLU A 58 -16.26 4.77 -15.71
C GLU A 58 -16.38 3.93 -16.98
N GLY A 59 -15.41 4.05 -17.89
CA GLY A 59 -15.41 3.35 -19.18
C GLY A 59 -15.37 1.83 -19.05
N PHE A 60 -14.67 1.30 -18.06
CA PHE A 60 -14.64 -0.14 -17.74
C PHE A 60 -15.72 -0.56 -16.73
N GLN A 61 -16.59 0.35 -16.31
CA GLN A 61 -17.66 0.08 -15.35
C GLN A 61 -17.14 -0.55 -14.05
N VAL A 62 -16.04 -0.01 -13.50
CA VAL A 62 -15.43 -0.48 -12.27
C VAL A 62 -16.41 -0.35 -11.10
N SER A 63 -16.76 -1.45 -10.47
CA SER A 63 -17.77 -1.49 -9.41
C SER A 63 -17.30 -0.93 -8.07
N ALA A 64 -16.00 -1.00 -7.79
CA ALA A 64 -15.38 -0.44 -6.59
C ALA A 64 -13.88 -0.21 -6.82
N VAL A 65 -13.33 0.78 -6.12
CA VAL A 65 -11.90 1.08 -6.12
C VAL A 65 -11.37 0.91 -4.71
N THR A 66 -10.25 0.22 -4.59
CA THR A 66 -9.56 0.03 -3.30
C THR A 66 -8.08 0.30 -3.48
N TRP A 67 -7.49 1.02 -2.55
CA TRP A 67 -6.06 1.28 -2.53
C TRP A 67 -5.49 1.14 -1.13
N VAL A 68 -4.20 0.87 -1.04
CA VAL A 68 -3.50 0.67 0.23
C VAL A 68 -2.23 1.49 0.24
N HIS A 69 -1.96 2.13 1.35
CA HIS A 69 -0.66 2.72 1.65
C HIS A 69 -0.32 2.53 3.13
N SER A 70 0.90 2.86 3.51
CA SER A 70 1.37 2.74 4.89
C SER A 70 1.88 4.07 5.41
N ILE A 71 1.80 4.24 6.72
CA ILE A 71 2.42 5.34 7.46
C ILE A 71 3.21 4.80 8.64
N ALA A 72 4.36 5.42 8.90
CA ALA A 72 5.18 5.10 10.07
C ALA A 72 4.50 5.57 11.36
N MET A 73 4.36 4.65 12.33
CA MET A 73 3.72 4.93 13.62
C MET A 73 4.54 4.33 14.76
N PRO A 74 4.41 4.86 15.99
CA PRO A 74 5.04 4.30 17.18
C PRO A 74 4.26 3.07 17.67
N VAL A 75 4.33 1.99 16.89
CA VAL A 75 3.69 0.70 17.19
C VAL A 75 4.74 -0.41 17.17
N PRO A 76 4.59 -1.49 17.95
CA PRO A 76 5.53 -2.60 17.95
C PRO A 76 5.25 -3.56 16.77
N HIS A 77 6.28 -4.26 16.31
CA HIS A 77 6.15 -5.30 15.28
C HIS A 77 5.57 -6.61 15.82
N THR A 78 5.57 -6.78 17.15
CA THR A 78 5.04 -7.96 17.86
C THR A 78 3.52 -8.05 17.85
N ARG A 79 2.83 -7.01 17.37
CA ARG A 79 1.37 -6.95 17.26
C ARG A 79 0.91 -6.87 15.81
N PRO A 80 -0.30 -7.37 15.50
CA PRO A 80 -0.88 -7.20 14.18
C PRO A 80 -0.94 -5.72 13.77
N LEU A 81 -0.67 -5.44 12.49
CA LEU A 81 -0.69 -4.07 11.97
C LEU A 81 -2.08 -3.44 12.12
N GLY A 82 -2.13 -2.33 12.82
CA GLY A 82 -3.32 -1.49 12.88
C GLY A 82 -3.65 -0.93 11.50
N THR A 83 -4.93 -0.66 11.27
CA THR A 83 -5.42 -0.12 10.00
C THR A 83 -6.38 1.02 10.27
N THR A 84 -6.35 2.07 9.46
CA THR A 84 -7.44 3.02 9.35
C THR A 84 -7.97 3.07 7.93
N VAL A 85 -9.24 3.40 7.75
CA VAL A 85 -9.91 3.34 6.44
C VAL A 85 -10.52 4.68 6.11
N SER A 86 -10.26 5.18 4.90
CA SER A 86 -10.89 6.34 4.29
C SER A 86 -11.90 5.92 3.21
N GLY A 87 -12.59 6.89 2.63
CA GLY A 87 -13.54 6.66 1.54
C GLY A 87 -15.00 6.70 1.96
N ASN A 88 -15.87 6.06 1.15
CA ASN A 88 -17.31 6.05 1.37
C ASN A 88 -17.88 4.65 1.71
N ARG A 89 -17.02 3.63 1.85
CA ARG A 89 -17.40 2.27 2.28
C ARG A 89 -17.55 2.22 3.81
N ARG A 90 -18.71 2.64 4.29
CA ARG A 90 -19.00 2.73 5.74
C ARG A 90 -18.88 1.39 6.46
N ASP A 91 -19.18 0.28 5.78
CA ASP A 91 -19.01 -1.09 6.25
C ASP A 91 -17.54 -1.37 6.61
N LEU A 92 -16.62 -1.07 5.70
CA LEU A 92 -15.18 -1.28 5.92
C LEU A 92 -14.59 -0.30 6.95
N ILE A 93 -15.05 0.95 6.93
CA ILE A 93 -14.63 1.96 7.93
C ILE A 93 -15.03 1.50 9.34
N ALA A 94 -16.25 0.99 9.51
CA ALA A 94 -16.73 0.53 10.81
C ALA A 94 -15.98 -0.70 11.31
N ALA A 95 -15.67 -1.65 10.41
CA ALA A 95 -15.06 -2.92 10.77
C ALA A 95 -13.54 -2.84 10.98
N HIS A 96 -12.83 -1.94 10.27
CA HIS A 96 -11.37 -1.99 10.18
C HIS A 96 -10.64 -0.74 10.67
N SER A 97 -11.31 0.39 10.93
CA SER A 97 -10.63 1.59 11.42
C SER A 97 -10.38 1.51 12.92
N VAL A 98 -9.10 1.33 13.30
CA VAL A 98 -8.69 1.42 14.72
C VAL A 98 -8.54 2.87 15.20
N TRP A 99 -8.42 3.81 14.27
CA TRP A 99 -8.20 5.22 14.56
C TRP A 99 -8.94 6.10 13.55
N ARG A 100 -9.60 7.16 14.01
CA ARG A 100 -10.40 8.08 13.19
C ARG A 100 -10.07 9.52 13.52
N PRO A 101 -8.88 10.01 13.14
CA PRO A 101 -8.45 11.36 13.50
C PRO A 101 -9.20 12.43 12.71
N ARG A 102 -9.32 13.61 13.31
CA ARG A 102 -9.54 14.85 12.57
C ARG A 102 -8.19 15.55 12.44
N THR A 103 -7.56 15.42 11.29
CA THR A 103 -6.21 15.92 11.07
C THR A 103 -6.05 16.50 9.67
N GLN A 104 -4.94 17.19 9.45
CA GLN A 104 -4.49 17.67 8.14
C GLN A 104 -3.13 17.04 7.86
N VAL A 105 -3.01 16.44 6.71
CA VAL A 105 -1.76 15.81 6.26
C VAL A 105 -1.44 16.27 4.84
N PRO A 106 -0.18 16.26 4.42
CA PRO A 106 0.17 16.45 3.01
C PRO A 106 -0.57 15.45 2.14
N ALA A 107 -1.22 15.93 1.09
CA ALA A 107 -1.94 15.06 0.16
C ALA A 107 -0.97 14.32 -0.77
N THR A 108 -1.40 13.17 -1.24
CA THR A 108 -0.79 12.42 -2.35
C THR A 108 -1.74 12.41 -3.56
N ALA A 109 -1.23 12.02 -4.73
CA ALA A 109 -2.09 11.82 -5.90
C ALA A 109 -3.16 10.73 -5.66
N GLY A 110 -2.87 9.74 -4.80
CA GLY A 110 -3.84 8.74 -4.34
C GLY A 110 -4.99 9.35 -3.53
N HIS A 111 -4.70 10.29 -2.62
CA HIS A 111 -5.74 11.01 -1.88
C HIS A 111 -6.63 11.85 -2.80
N LEU A 112 -6.03 12.54 -3.78
CA LEU A 112 -6.81 13.31 -4.76
C LEU A 112 -7.67 12.36 -5.63
N LEU A 113 -7.14 11.21 -6.03
CA LEU A 113 -7.88 10.22 -6.80
C LEU A 113 -9.08 9.67 -6.00
N GLU A 114 -8.89 9.28 -4.73
CA GLU A 114 -9.97 8.87 -3.85
C GLU A 114 -11.06 9.95 -3.75
N TYR A 115 -10.65 11.19 -3.51
CA TYR A 115 -11.58 12.32 -3.40
C TYR A 115 -12.40 12.53 -4.69
N ARG A 116 -11.74 12.47 -5.87
CA ARG A 116 -12.41 12.61 -7.17
C ARG A 116 -13.34 11.44 -7.48
N LEU A 117 -12.92 10.21 -7.26
CA LEU A 117 -13.75 9.02 -7.47
C LEU A 117 -15.03 9.08 -6.64
N ILE A 118 -14.96 9.54 -5.38
CA ILE A 118 -16.15 9.73 -4.54
C ILE A 118 -17.08 10.80 -5.12
N GLN A 119 -16.56 11.89 -5.67
CA GLN A 119 -17.36 12.92 -6.35
C GLN A 119 -18.06 12.41 -7.62
N HIS A 120 -17.54 11.32 -8.22
CA HIS A 120 -18.13 10.62 -9.36
C HIS A 120 -18.93 9.37 -8.93
N ASP A 121 -19.42 9.36 -7.69
CA ASP A 121 -20.27 8.30 -7.13
C ASP A 121 -19.64 6.89 -7.13
N ALA A 122 -18.33 6.79 -7.30
CA ALA A 122 -17.62 5.51 -7.18
C ALA A 122 -17.60 5.02 -5.71
N ARG A 123 -17.63 3.69 -5.53
CA ARG A 123 -17.45 3.05 -4.23
C ARG A 123 -15.94 2.94 -3.94
N VAL A 124 -15.44 3.65 -2.94
CA VAL A 124 -14.01 3.75 -2.67
C VAL A 124 -13.68 3.39 -1.22
N ALA A 125 -12.61 2.62 -1.04
CA ALA A 125 -11.96 2.37 0.25
C ALA A 125 -10.45 2.53 0.13
N GLY A 126 -9.87 3.43 0.93
CA GLY A 126 -8.43 3.56 1.12
C GLY A 126 -8.02 2.94 2.46
N PHE A 127 -7.10 2.00 2.46
CA PHE A 127 -6.55 1.42 3.68
C PHE A 127 -5.19 2.00 3.99
N VAL A 128 -5.03 2.51 5.20
CA VAL A 128 -3.77 3.03 5.73
C VAL A 128 -3.27 2.07 6.78
N LEU A 129 -2.16 1.39 6.49
CA LEU A 129 -1.52 0.46 7.42
C LEU A 129 -0.58 1.22 8.35
N LEU A 130 -0.70 0.96 9.65
CA LEU A 130 0.14 1.58 10.68
C LEU A 130 1.37 0.72 10.90
N VAL A 131 2.50 1.13 10.31
CA VAL A 131 3.74 0.35 10.28
C VAL A 131 4.69 0.81 11.39
N PRO A 132 5.40 -0.10 12.09
CA PRO A 132 6.43 0.28 13.03
C PRO A 132 7.43 1.24 12.41
N HIS A 133 7.63 2.40 13.02
CA HIS A 133 8.47 3.46 12.45
C HIS A 133 9.93 3.02 12.23
N TYR A 134 10.44 2.12 13.06
CA TYR A 134 11.80 1.57 12.95
C TYR A 134 11.97 0.51 11.85
N LEU A 135 10.86 0.07 11.21
CA LEU A 135 10.85 -0.82 10.05
C LEU A 135 10.38 -0.13 8.77
N ALA A 136 10.02 1.16 8.83
CA ALA A 136 9.40 1.88 7.72
C ALA A 136 10.27 1.99 6.45
N ASP A 137 11.59 1.97 6.61
CA ASP A 137 12.55 2.03 5.51
C ASP A 137 13.00 0.64 5.02
N THR A 138 12.35 -0.42 5.48
CA THR A 138 12.66 -1.81 5.12
C THR A 138 11.53 -2.43 4.27
N GLU A 139 11.84 -3.50 3.56
CA GLU A 139 10.82 -4.35 2.93
C GLU A 139 10.14 -5.24 3.99
N TYR A 140 9.20 -4.67 4.74
CA TYR A 140 8.50 -5.36 5.81
C TYR A 140 7.34 -6.23 5.27
N PRO A 141 7.46 -7.58 5.23
CA PRO A 141 6.50 -8.45 4.57
C PRO A 141 5.11 -8.47 5.22
N ASP A 142 4.99 -8.20 6.52
CA ASP A 142 3.70 -8.09 7.20
C ASP A 142 2.84 -6.98 6.60
N THR A 143 3.46 -5.92 6.07
CA THR A 143 2.75 -4.87 5.35
C THR A 143 2.11 -5.40 4.07
N VAL A 144 2.80 -6.28 3.35
CA VAL A 144 2.29 -6.91 2.11
C VAL A 144 1.16 -7.87 2.44
N VAL A 145 1.31 -8.70 3.48
CA VAL A 145 0.27 -9.62 3.95
C VAL A 145 -0.98 -8.84 4.36
N ALA A 146 -0.82 -7.81 5.21
CA ALA A 146 -1.93 -6.99 5.66
C ALA A 146 -2.61 -6.24 4.51
N ALA A 147 -1.84 -5.72 3.54
CA ALA A 147 -2.38 -5.07 2.35
C ALA A 147 -3.23 -6.03 1.52
N ALA A 148 -2.72 -7.23 1.25
CA ALA A 148 -3.43 -8.24 0.49
C ALA A 148 -4.73 -8.67 1.18
N ASP A 149 -4.71 -8.88 2.50
CA ASP A 149 -5.90 -9.17 3.29
C ASP A 149 -6.96 -8.08 3.13
N LYS A 150 -6.58 -6.80 3.25
CA LYS A 150 -7.51 -5.69 3.09
C LYS A 150 -8.08 -5.57 1.68
N LEU A 151 -7.25 -5.82 0.66
CA LEU A 151 -7.69 -5.88 -0.72
C LEU A 151 -8.69 -7.03 -0.94
N MET A 152 -8.39 -8.24 -0.46
CA MET A 152 -9.31 -9.39 -0.55
C MET A 152 -10.63 -9.12 0.15
N ILE A 153 -10.61 -8.58 1.37
CA ILE A 153 -11.83 -8.22 2.13
C ILE A 153 -12.67 -7.17 1.39
N ALA A 154 -12.04 -6.16 0.80
CA ALA A 154 -12.75 -5.06 0.15
C ALA A 154 -13.31 -5.41 -1.23
N THR A 155 -12.67 -6.32 -1.96
CA THR A 155 -12.95 -6.62 -3.37
C THR A 155 -13.54 -8.00 -3.61
N GLY A 156 -13.31 -8.94 -2.69
CA GLY A 156 -13.65 -10.36 -2.89
C GLY A 156 -12.67 -11.12 -3.78
N LEU A 157 -11.57 -10.48 -4.20
CA LEU A 157 -10.51 -11.15 -4.97
C LEU A 157 -9.80 -12.20 -4.12
N VAL A 158 -9.26 -13.23 -4.77
CA VAL A 158 -8.42 -14.26 -4.15
C VAL A 158 -7.00 -14.13 -4.63
N LEU A 159 -6.12 -13.62 -3.76
CA LEU A 159 -4.71 -13.41 -4.06
C LEU A 159 -3.86 -14.61 -3.57
N ARG A 160 -2.84 -14.98 -4.33
CA ARG A 160 -1.87 -15.99 -3.89
C ARG A 160 -0.87 -15.38 -2.95
N MET A 161 -0.70 -16.01 -1.78
CA MET A 161 0.12 -15.45 -0.71
C MET A 161 1.30 -16.34 -0.29
N ASP A 162 1.46 -17.50 -0.90
CA ASP A 162 2.43 -18.53 -0.48
C ASP A 162 3.86 -17.98 -0.38
N GLU A 163 4.36 -17.34 -1.46
CA GLU A 163 5.70 -16.76 -1.49
C GLU A 163 5.90 -15.60 -0.48
N VAL A 164 4.83 -14.85 -0.22
CA VAL A 164 4.88 -13.73 0.72
C VAL A 164 4.94 -14.25 2.16
N GLN A 165 4.22 -15.33 2.45
CA GLN A 165 4.23 -15.97 3.76
C GLN A 165 5.62 -16.57 4.08
N GLU A 166 6.26 -17.25 3.14
CA GLU A 166 7.62 -17.77 3.30
C GLU A 166 8.61 -16.62 3.61
N ARG A 167 8.59 -15.54 2.81
CA ARG A 167 9.45 -14.37 3.05
C ARG A 167 9.18 -13.71 4.40
N ARG A 168 7.93 -13.73 4.85
CA ARG A 168 7.53 -13.18 6.14
C ARG A 168 8.21 -13.89 7.29
N GLU A 169 8.19 -15.22 7.29
CA GLU A 169 8.80 -16.03 8.35
C GLU A 169 10.31 -15.78 8.45
N GLU A 170 11.01 -15.78 7.31
CA GLU A 170 12.45 -15.49 7.26
C GLU A 170 12.78 -14.07 7.74
N TYR A 171 11.94 -13.09 7.39
CA TYR A 171 12.15 -11.70 7.79
C TYR A 171 11.94 -11.50 9.28
N LEU A 172 10.87 -12.04 9.86
CA LEU A 172 10.58 -11.91 11.28
C LEU A 172 11.69 -12.53 12.14
N THR A 173 12.21 -13.68 11.75
CA THR A 173 13.37 -14.30 12.41
C THR A 173 14.56 -13.34 12.46
N ARG A 174 14.88 -12.67 11.36
CA ARG A 174 15.96 -11.67 11.31
C ARG A 174 15.69 -10.44 12.16
N VAL A 175 14.47 -9.96 12.18
CA VAL A 175 14.07 -8.80 13.02
C VAL A 175 14.22 -9.17 14.51
N GLU A 176 13.74 -10.34 14.90
CA GLU A 176 13.88 -10.83 16.28
C GLU A 176 15.35 -10.95 16.70
N GLU A 177 16.22 -11.49 15.84
CA GLU A 177 17.66 -11.56 16.08
C GLU A 177 18.27 -10.16 16.26
N GLN A 178 17.89 -9.19 15.43
CA GLN A 178 18.38 -7.81 15.52
C GLN A 178 17.90 -7.13 16.80
N VAL A 179 16.63 -7.31 17.17
CA VAL A 179 16.07 -6.74 18.40
C VAL A 179 16.76 -7.33 19.62
N HIS A 180 16.95 -8.66 19.68
CA HIS A 180 17.66 -9.31 20.77
C HIS A 180 19.15 -8.94 20.83
N GLY A 181 19.74 -8.58 19.71
CA GLY A 181 21.14 -8.13 19.62
C GLY A 181 21.37 -6.67 20.06
N SER A 182 20.31 -5.90 20.34
CA SER A 182 20.38 -4.48 20.70
C SER A 182 19.52 -4.16 21.92
N GLU A 183 20.15 -3.77 23.01
CA GLU A 183 19.46 -3.37 24.24
C GLU A 183 18.55 -2.16 24.02
N GLU A 184 18.97 -1.23 23.16
CA GLU A 184 18.19 -0.04 22.80
C GLU A 184 16.91 -0.41 22.04
N LEU A 185 17.00 -1.32 21.05
CA LEU A 185 15.83 -1.79 20.31
C LEU A 185 14.89 -2.61 21.20
N MET A 186 15.41 -3.46 22.07
CA MET A 186 14.57 -4.21 23.02
C MET A 186 13.78 -3.26 23.92
N GLN A 187 14.44 -2.25 24.49
CA GLN A 187 13.78 -1.28 25.35
C GLN A 187 12.73 -0.45 24.62
N MET A 188 13.02 -0.06 23.37
CA MET A 188 12.07 0.64 22.52
C MET A 188 10.84 -0.21 22.23
N VAL A 189 11.00 -1.47 21.81
CA VAL A 189 9.87 -2.39 21.55
C VAL A 189 9.04 -2.59 22.80
N HIS A 190 9.67 -2.83 23.96
CA HIS A 190 8.98 -2.98 25.23
C HIS A 190 8.18 -1.72 25.63
N THR A 191 8.66 -0.53 25.29
CA THR A 191 7.94 0.72 25.56
C THR A 191 6.70 0.88 24.68
N LEU A 192 6.70 0.27 23.49
CA LEU A 192 5.60 0.35 22.53
C LEU A 192 4.52 -0.72 22.77
N GLU A 193 4.81 -1.77 23.51
CA GLU A 193 3.89 -2.85 23.91
C GLU A 193 2.90 -2.41 25.00
#